data_5462ac881ca5a48b2de3873958d1feb9
#
_entry.id   5462ac881ca5a48b2de3873958d1feb9
#
_cell.length_a   1.000
_cell.length_b   1.000
_cell.length_c   1.000
_cell.angle_alpha   90.00
_cell.angle_beta   90.00
_cell.angle_gamma   90.00
#
_symmetry.space_group_name_H-M   'P 1'
#
loop_
_entity.id
_entity.type
_entity.pdbx_description
1 polymer ?
#
loop_
_entity_poly.entity_id
_entity_poly.type
_entity_poly.pdbx_seq_one_letter_code
_entity_poly.pdbx_strand_id
1 'polypeptide(L)'
;MLKRLSELGRRVTGRHLLTLGLALPLGLALLPTGSCNVNTTNGNGPGGNNDLSTPTSSADMSGGGSSADMSGGGGSDSDAGTIPYVPDGGCVGRQCQINYSCPANKGPTTFTGVVNIPAGNLPVNNAIVYIPSGAVPAPPASGASCDRCESAVPADAAASTTTDINGKFTLSYVPSGKDIPVVISVGKWRRVVTIPAVTDCTTTTLLPEQTRLPRNQSEGNIPKIALSTGRGDAMECLLRSKKLGLDDSEFTNSTGTGRVNLYAGGIYNATPGLNTQGTSAYSAALGGATFTPANGWWDSLGNLSAYDIVMLSCESAQNPSTKSANALSAMQRYINAGGRVFASHYHNYWISANTAPLNTVASFLSFGGYQNDASTITATVNQSFPKGKALADWLQLPAVGATTNLGQLPITASRVTLTGRNAALTTNWVDFSDPNYMADGVISPASQYFSFNAPVGASAANQCGQMVFTDMHVSGNLTTDQSGPSFPFPTGCTTTGLTPQEKALIFLLFDLSSCLNPT
;
A
#
# COMPACT_ATOMS: atom_id res chain seq x y z
N MET A 1 -44.79 14.49 39.07
CA MET A 1 -45.06 13.31 39.89
C MET A 1 -43.84 12.42 39.76
N LEU A 2 -42.84 12.54 40.66
CA LEU A 2 -42.54 11.79 41.89
C LEU A 2 -42.60 10.28 41.65
N LYS A 3 -41.50 9.51 41.81
CA LYS A 3 -40.60 9.17 42.92
C LYS A 3 -39.48 8.29 42.36
N ARG A 4 -38.23 8.49 42.57
CA ARG A 4 -37.20 8.00 43.52
C ARG A 4 -37.45 6.64 44.15
N LEU A 5 -36.39 5.80 44.07
CA LEU A 5 -35.83 4.90 45.10
C LEU A 5 -34.63 4.18 44.43
N SER A 6 -33.43 4.48 44.76
CA SER A 6 -32.48 4.28 45.88
C SER A 6 -32.02 2.82 46.09
N GLU A 7 -30.71 2.66 45.83
CA GLU A 7 -29.71 1.85 46.56
C GLU A 7 -30.10 0.56 47.22
N LEU A 8 -29.33 -0.50 46.94
CA LEU A 8 -28.75 -1.34 48.00
C LEU A 8 -27.53 -2.12 47.46
N GLY A 9 -26.37 -1.78 47.97
CA GLY A 9 -25.17 -2.60 47.83
C GLY A 9 -25.17 -3.78 48.82
N ARG A 10 -24.48 -4.85 48.45
CA ARG A 10 -23.89 -5.80 49.39
C ARG A 10 -22.60 -6.41 48.85
N ARG A 11 -21.53 -6.13 49.56
CA ARG A 11 -20.29 -6.92 49.55
C ARG A 11 -20.58 -8.28 50.21
N VAL A 12 -20.03 -9.34 49.63
CA VAL A 12 -19.73 -10.57 50.37
C VAL A 12 -18.33 -11.02 50.03
N THR A 13 -17.49 -10.93 51.03
CA THR A 13 -16.19 -11.60 51.14
C THR A 13 -16.41 -13.03 51.58
N GLY A 14 -15.68 -14.00 51.00
CA GLY A 14 -15.67 -15.38 51.47
C GLY A 14 -14.51 -16.16 50.83
N ARG A 15 -13.41 -16.26 51.58
CA ARG A 15 -12.32 -17.23 51.38
C ARG A 15 -12.83 -18.63 51.67
N HIS A 16 -12.49 -19.63 50.86
CA HIS A 16 -12.16 -20.96 51.31
C HIS A 16 -11.10 -21.61 50.40
N LEU A 17 -9.95 -21.87 51.00
CA LEU A 17 -8.95 -22.85 50.56
C LEU A 17 -9.56 -24.26 50.70
N LEU A 18 -9.34 -25.09 49.69
CA LEU A 18 -9.25 -26.55 49.87
C LEU A 18 -8.19 -27.09 48.89
N THR A 19 -7.08 -27.49 49.48
CA THR A 19 -6.06 -28.35 48.96
C THR A 19 -6.54 -29.79 48.92
N LEU A 20 -6.37 -30.46 47.76
CA LEU A 20 -6.18 -31.91 47.73
C LEU A 20 -5.24 -32.26 46.59
N GLY A 21 -4.11 -32.81 46.97
CA GLY A 21 -3.13 -33.41 46.05
C GLY A 21 -3.50 -34.83 45.69
N LEU A 22 -2.99 -35.30 44.59
CA LEU A 22 -2.54 -36.69 44.33
C LEU A 22 -1.73 -36.74 43.04
N ALA A 23 -0.44 -36.95 43.19
CA ALA A 23 0.40 -38.07 42.73
C ALA A 23 0.49 -38.30 41.20
N LEU A 24 1.74 -38.06 40.74
CA LEU A 24 2.33 -38.57 39.51
C LEU A 24 2.41 -40.10 39.45
N PRO A 25 2.59 -40.65 38.22
CA PRO A 25 3.84 -41.34 38.03
C PRO A 25 4.68 -40.85 36.83
N LEU A 26 6.00 -40.80 37.08
CA LEU A 26 7.07 -40.70 36.08
C LEU A 26 7.02 -41.90 35.13
N GLY A 27 7.03 -41.62 33.86
CA GLY A 27 7.38 -42.56 32.81
C GLY A 27 8.63 -42.06 32.08
N LEU A 28 9.77 -42.67 32.45
CA LEU A 28 11.05 -42.49 31.79
C LEU A 28 11.04 -43.30 30.49
N ALA A 29 11.17 -42.70 29.36
CA ALA A 29 11.44 -43.39 28.10
C ALA A 29 12.73 -42.83 27.49
N LEU A 30 13.65 -43.75 27.35
CA LEU A 30 15.01 -43.59 26.83
C LEU A 30 15.02 -43.20 25.33
N LEU A 31 15.92 -42.27 25.03
CA LEU A 31 16.35 -41.91 23.68
C LEU A 31 17.32 -42.97 23.13
N PRO A 32 17.33 -43.25 21.84
CA PRO A 32 18.54 -43.75 21.18
C PRO A 32 19.27 -42.59 20.50
N THR A 33 20.49 -42.41 20.92
CA THR A 33 21.54 -41.62 20.26
C THR A 33 21.98 -42.32 19.00
N GLY A 34 21.75 -41.68 17.86
CA GLY A 34 22.31 -42.07 16.56
C GLY A 34 23.33 -41.03 16.11
N SER A 35 24.58 -41.32 16.36
CA SER A 35 25.73 -40.58 15.77
C SER A 35 25.89 -40.97 14.32
N CYS A 36 25.90 -40.02 13.41
CA CYS A 36 26.44 -40.21 12.07
C CYS A 36 27.77 -39.48 11.94
N ASN A 37 28.83 -40.25 11.83
CA ASN A 37 30.20 -39.83 11.55
C ASN A 37 30.30 -39.17 10.17
N VAL A 38 31.00 -38.05 10.13
CA VAL A 38 31.52 -37.43 8.93
C VAL A 38 32.90 -38.07 8.64
N ASN A 39 33.01 -38.76 7.52
CA ASN A 39 34.27 -39.25 7.00
C ASN A 39 34.94 -38.16 6.15
N THR A 40 36.03 -37.61 6.63
CA THR A 40 36.98 -36.81 5.87
C THR A 40 37.96 -37.75 5.17
N THR A 41 38.02 -37.74 3.87
CA THR A 41 39.17 -38.29 3.12
C THR A 41 39.92 -37.15 2.46
N ASN A 42 41.15 -36.97 2.95
CA ASN A 42 42.21 -36.20 2.33
C ASN A 42 42.71 -36.94 1.06
N GLY A 43 42.91 -36.16 -0.01
CA GLY A 43 43.66 -36.61 -1.18
C GLY A 43 44.54 -35.45 -1.68
N ASN A 44 45.84 -35.61 -1.46
CA ASN A 44 46.92 -34.73 -1.92
C ASN A 44 47.16 -34.78 -3.43
N GLY A 45 47.41 -33.63 -4.02
CA GLY A 45 48.26 -33.06 -5.04
C GLY A 45 48.70 -33.90 -6.25
N PRO A 46 49.50 -33.39 -7.19
CA PRO A 46 50.15 -32.08 -7.26
C PRO A 46 50.09 -31.38 -8.64
N GLY A 47 50.42 -30.11 -8.68
CA GLY A 47 51.29 -29.43 -9.64
C GLY A 47 50.85 -29.18 -11.08
N GLY A 48 50.89 -27.91 -11.46
CA GLY A 48 50.86 -27.48 -12.84
C GLY A 48 50.77 -25.95 -12.98
N ASN A 49 51.90 -25.28 -12.89
CA ASN A 49 52.08 -23.90 -13.38
C ASN A 49 51.74 -23.80 -14.88
N ASN A 50 51.09 -22.73 -15.29
CA ASN A 50 51.46 -22.05 -16.53
C ASN A 50 50.98 -20.58 -16.45
N ASP A 51 51.97 -19.70 -16.36
CA ASP A 51 51.97 -18.32 -16.82
C ASP A 51 51.55 -18.25 -18.29
N LEU A 52 50.91 -17.15 -18.64
CA LEU A 52 51.28 -16.31 -19.80
C LEU A 52 50.24 -15.24 -20.11
N SER A 53 50.65 -14.03 -19.84
CA SER A 53 50.80 -12.88 -20.73
C SER A 53 49.53 -12.13 -21.14
N THR A 54 49.51 -10.92 -20.62
CA THR A 54 48.86 -9.70 -21.22
C THR A 54 49.36 -9.43 -22.62
N PRO A 55 48.56 -8.77 -23.45
CA PRO A 55 49.11 -7.74 -24.31
C PRO A 55 48.52 -6.35 -24.01
N THR A 56 49.42 -5.47 -23.66
CA THR A 56 49.34 -4.02 -23.82
C THR A 56 49.19 -3.65 -25.29
N SER A 57 48.26 -2.77 -25.61
CA SER A 57 48.44 -1.85 -26.74
C SER A 57 47.79 -0.50 -26.40
N SER A 58 48.70 0.43 -26.14
CA SER A 58 48.50 1.87 -26.15
C SER A 58 48.22 2.37 -27.55
N ALA A 59 47.22 3.25 -27.68
CA ALA A 59 47.20 4.23 -28.77
C ALA A 59 46.80 5.58 -28.17
N ASP A 60 47.77 6.45 -28.08
CA ASP A 60 47.63 7.90 -27.90
C ASP A 60 46.77 8.52 -28.98
N MET A 61 45.85 9.41 -28.58
CA MET A 61 45.51 10.60 -29.36
C MET A 61 45.20 11.74 -28.39
N SER A 62 46.11 12.64 -28.33
CA SER A 62 46.03 13.97 -27.72
C SER A 62 45.06 14.87 -28.47
N GLY A 63 44.22 15.60 -27.72
CA GLY A 63 43.43 16.71 -28.21
C GLY A 63 42.88 17.49 -27.03
N GLY A 64 43.54 18.59 -26.69
CA GLY A 64 43.28 19.44 -25.57
C GLY A 64 42.02 20.32 -25.71
N GLY A 65 41.56 20.83 -24.59
CA GLY A 65 40.56 21.91 -24.53
C GLY A 65 39.90 22.07 -23.19
N SER A 66 40.58 22.84 -22.32
CA SER A 66 40.06 23.77 -21.31
C SER A 66 38.98 23.31 -20.33
N SER A 67 39.45 23.14 -19.12
CA SER A 67 38.72 23.32 -17.84
C SER A 67 38.05 24.70 -17.76
N ALA A 68 36.77 24.72 -17.40
CA ALA A 68 36.15 25.86 -16.77
C ALA A 68 35.51 25.41 -15.45
N ASP A 69 36.18 25.80 -14.37
CA ASP A 69 35.67 25.87 -13.02
C ASP A 69 34.40 26.73 -13.00
N MET A 70 33.31 26.20 -12.44
CA MET A 70 32.21 27.02 -11.93
C MET A 70 31.74 26.44 -10.62
N SER A 71 32.41 26.91 -9.56
CA SER A 71 31.83 26.95 -8.23
C SER A 71 30.78 28.06 -8.17
N GLY A 72 29.60 27.76 -7.60
CA GLY A 72 28.74 28.84 -7.13
C GLY A 72 27.25 28.53 -7.13
N GLY A 73 26.68 28.43 -5.96
CA GLY A 73 25.37 28.96 -5.67
C GLY A 73 24.23 27.95 -5.68
N GLY A 74 23.78 27.58 -4.47
CA GLY A 74 22.50 26.93 -4.24
C GLY A 74 21.31 27.74 -4.76
N GLY A 75 20.41 27.07 -5.42
CA GLY A 75 19.12 27.53 -5.85
C GLY A 75 18.29 26.29 -6.11
N SER A 76 17.36 26.02 -5.20
CA SER A 76 16.33 25.01 -5.37
C SER A 76 15.34 25.49 -6.43
N ASP A 77 15.54 25.12 -7.67
CA ASP A 77 14.53 25.21 -8.72
C ASP A 77 14.29 23.80 -9.28
N SER A 78 13.35 23.11 -8.65
CA SER A 78 12.75 21.88 -9.15
C SER A 78 11.58 22.23 -10.07
N ASP A 79 11.86 22.65 -11.31
CA ASP A 79 10.84 22.72 -12.39
C ASP A 79 11.48 22.88 -13.79
N ALA A 80 12.54 22.14 -14.07
CA ALA A 80 12.98 21.95 -15.43
C ALA A 80 12.47 20.59 -15.92
N GLY A 81 11.32 20.59 -16.58
CA GLY A 81 10.89 19.45 -17.38
C GLY A 81 12.06 18.99 -18.25
N THR A 82 12.50 17.75 -18.07
CA THR A 82 13.61 17.17 -18.82
C THR A 82 13.29 17.31 -20.30
N ILE A 83 14.08 18.08 -21.06
CA ILE A 83 13.96 18.12 -22.51
C ILE A 83 14.14 16.67 -22.98
N PRO A 84 13.16 16.06 -23.68
CA PRO A 84 13.32 14.70 -24.16
C PRO A 84 14.56 14.69 -25.08
N TYR A 85 15.55 13.88 -24.70
CA TYR A 85 16.71 13.63 -25.54
C TYR A 85 16.21 13.04 -26.87
N VAL A 86 16.39 13.77 -27.98
CA VAL A 86 16.20 13.22 -29.33
C VAL A 86 17.49 12.47 -29.63
N PRO A 87 17.48 11.14 -29.72
CA PRO A 87 18.67 10.39 -30.12
C PRO A 87 19.15 10.83 -31.49
N ASP A 88 20.45 10.75 -31.76
CA ASP A 88 21.08 11.07 -33.06
C ASP A 88 20.50 10.29 -34.25
N GLY A 89 19.59 9.35 -34.01
CA GLY A 89 18.83 8.58 -35.00
C GLY A 89 17.52 9.21 -35.50
N GLY A 90 17.21 10.43 -35.10
CA GLY A 90 15.98 11.13 -35.51
C GLY A 90 14.80 10.88 -34.52
N CYS A 91 13.77 11.72 -34.65
CA CYS A 91 12.55 11.61 -33.86
C CYS A 91 11.68 10.40 -34.27
N VAL A 92 10.91 9.81 -33.33
CA VAL A 92 10.02 8.69 -33.60
C VAL A 92 8.58 9.07 -33.23
N GLY A 93 7.65 8.80 -34.13
CA GLY A 93 6.22 8.98 -33.89
C GLY A 93 5.87 10.40 -33.45
N ARG A 94 5.22 10.52 -32.26
CA ARG A 94 4.79 11.84 -31.72
C ARG A 94 5.94 12.72 -31.28
N GLN A 95 7.15 12.20 -31.07
CA GLN A 95 8.33 13.06 -30.84
C GLN A 95 8.57 14.01 -32.01
N CYS A 96 8.26 13.58 -33.26
CA CYS A 96 8.38 14.41 -34.45
C CYS A 96 7.32 15.53 -34.55
N GLN A 97 6.33 15.51 -33.68
CA GLN A 97 5.28 16.54 -33.62
C GLN A 97 5.57 17.59 -32.53
N ILE A 98 6.72 17.50 -31.85
CA ILE A 98 7.14 18.48 -30.85
C ILE A 98 7.79 19.67 -31.50
N ASN A 99 7.24 20.85 -31.27
CA ASN A 99 7.83 22.10 -31.71
C ASN A 99 8.80 22.66 -30.66
N TYR A 100 10.10 22.58 -30.93
CA TYR A 100 11.14 23.13 -30.05
C TYR A 100 11.48 24.61 -30.37
N SER A 101 10.90 25.17 -31.44
CA SER A 101 11.21 26.51 -31.94
C SER A 101 10.11 27.53 -31.66
N CYS A 102 9.46 27.41 -30.50
CA CYS A 102 8.44 28.38 -30.11
C CYS A 102 9.02 29.78 -29.91
N PRO A 103 8.28 30.85 -30.30
CA PRO A 103 8.68 32.22 -30.02
C PRO A 103 8.93 32.44 -28.51
N ALA A 104 9.97 33.19 -28.18
CA ALA A 104 10.42 33.40 -26.81
C ALA A 104 9.32 33.95 -25.85
N ASN A 105 8.31 34.64 -26.41
CA ASN A 105 7.19 35.18 -25.66
C ASN A 105 6.01 34.20 -25.45
N LYS A 106 6.09 32.97 -25.98
CA LYS A 106 4.99 31.97 -25.88
C LYS A 106 5.33 30.73 -25.08
N GLY A 107 6.60 30.42 -24.90
CA GLY A 107 7.05 29.17 -24.27
C GLY A 107 6.72 27.92 -25.10
N PRO A 108 7.12 26.73 -24.61
CA PRO A 108 6.84 25.45 -25.27
C PRO A 108 5.35 25.07 -25.22
N THR A 109 4.93 24.19 -26.12
CA THR A 109 3.62 23.55 -26.04
C THR A 109 3.54 22.76 -24.75
N THR A 110 2.54 23.02 -23.91
CA THR A 110 2.49 22.53 -22.52
C THR A 110 1.10 22.06 -22.13
N PHE A 111 1.00 20.93 -21.42
CA PHE A 111 -0.19 20.54 -20.67
C PHE A 111 0.00 20.81 -19.19
N THR A 112 -1.03 21.33 -18.55
CA THR A 112 -1.13 21.46 -17.08
C THR A 112 -2.40 20.81 -16.59
N GLY A 113 -2.42 20.40 -15.33
CA GLY A 113 -3.62 19.84 -14.72
C GLY A 113 -3.39 19.42 -13.28
N VAL A 114 -4.40 18.78 -12.69
CA VAL A 114 -4.35 18.23 -11.33
C VAL A 114 -4.85 16.80 -11.37
N VAL A 115 -4.04 15.85 -10.93
CA VAL A 115 -4.47 14.46 -10.77
C VAL A 115 -5.09 14.28 -9.39
N ASN A 116 -6.31 13.78 -9.36
CA ASN A 116 -7.03 13.47 -8.14
C ASN A 116 -7.36 11.97 -8.04
N ILE A 117 -7.69 11.52 -6.83
CA ILE A 117 -8.26 10.19 -6.59
C ILE A 117 -9.56 10.01 -7.42
N PRO A 118 -10.09 8.78 -7.56
CA PRO A 118 -11.33 8.55 -8.33
C PRO A 118 -12.50 9.44 -7.91
N ALA A 119 -12.66 9.76 -6.62
CA ALA A 119 -13.70 10.69 -6.15
C ALA A 119 -13.52 12.14 -6.64
N GLY A 120 -12.33 12.52 -7.09
CA GLY A 120 -12.04 13.83 -7.65
C GLY A 120 -11.73 14.94 -6.64
N ASN A 121 -11.67 14.63 -5.36
CA ASN A 121 -11.60 15.62 -4.27
C ASN A 121 -10.29 15.64 -3.48
N LEU A 122 -9.40 14.67 -3.67
CA LEU A 122 -8.08 14.63 -3.02
C LEU A 122 -6.97 14.52 -4.06
N PRO A 123 -5.91 15.32 -3.94
CA PRO A 123 -4.80 15.29 -4.88
C PRO A 123 -3.97 14.01 -4.73
N VAL A 124 -3.45 13.51 -5.85
CA VAL A 124 -2.56 12.34 -5.89
C VAL A 124 -1.14 12.80 -6.13
N ASN A 125 -0.28 12.58 -5.15
CA ASN A 125 1.14 12.86 -5.23
C ASN A 125 1.86 11.80 -6.06
N ASN A 126 2.88 12.22 -6.82
CA ASN A 126 3.77 11.35 -7.59
C ASN A 126 3.04 10.46 -8.61
N ALA A 127 1.89 10.91 -9.13
CA ALA A 127 1.25 10.28 -10.29
C ALA A 127 2.07 10.56 -11.55
N ILE A 128 2.30 9.54 -12.36
CA ILE A 128 3.02 9.64 -13.62
C ILE A 128 2.05 10.14 -14.70
N VAL A 129 2.46 11.17 -15.44
CA VAL A 129 1.75 11.72 -16.59
C VAL A 129 2.68 11.69 -17.80
N TYR A 130 2.30 11.00 -18.87
CA TYR A 130 3.15 10.92 -20.05
C TYR A 130 2.36 10.83 -21.36
N ILE A 131 3.04 11.13 -22.47
CA ILE A 131 2.56 10.96 -23.84
C ILE A 131 3.43 9.90 -24.51
N PRO A 132 2.88 8.75 -24.95
CA PRO A 132 3.66 7.75 -25.68
C PRO A 132 4.03 8.25 -27.09
N SER A 133 5.22 7.94 -27.58
CA SER A 133 5.65 8.27 -28.93
C SER A 133 4.83 7.55 -30.00
N GLY A 134 4.56 6.28 -29.76
CA GLY A 134 3.80 5.41 -30.66
C GLY A 134 2.37 5.16 -30.19
N ALA A 135 1.90 3.93 -30.38
CA ALA A 135 0.62 3.49 -29.86
C ALA A 135 0.59 3.57 -28.33
N VAL A 136 -0.60 3.82 -27.77
CA VAL A 136 -0.79 3.75 -26.30
C VAL A 136 -0.49 2.33 -25.85
N PRO A 137 0.46 2.11 -24.93
CA PRO A 137 0.73 0.76 -24.41
C PRO A 137 -0.52 0.13 -23.80
N ALA A 138 -0.65 -1.19 -23.89
CA ALA A 138 -1.71 -1.91 -23.19
C ALA A 138 -1.63 -1.67 -21.67
N PRO A 139 -2.76 -1.72 -20.94
CA PRO A 139 -2.72 -1.65 -19.49
C PRO A 139 -1.92 -2.84 -18.93
N PRO A 140 -1.26 -2.69 -17.77
CA PRO A 140 -0.56 -3.78 -17.11
C PRO A 140 -1.50 -4.97 -16.85
N ALA A 141 -1.00 -6.18 -17.01
CA ALA A 141 -1.75 -7.38 -16.66
C ALA A 141 -2.09 -7.39 -15.16
N SER A 142 -3.27 -7.93 -14.81
CA SER A 142 -3.64 -8.10 -13.41
C SER A 142 -2.85 -9.24 -12.77
N GLY A 143 -2.68 -9.17 -11.47
CA GLY A 143 -1.99 -10.15 -10.65
C GLY A 143 -0.65 -9.66 -10.12
N ALA A 144 -0.09 -10.44 -9.18
CA ALA A 144 1.20 -10.12 -8.59
C ALA A 144 2.29 -10.00 -9.66
N SER A 145 3.01 -8.90 -9.64
CA SER A 145 4.11 -8.60 -10.56
C SER A 145 5.17 -7.72 -9.92
N CYS A 146 6.41 -7.90 -10.38
CA CYS A 146 7.53 -7.09 -9.90
C CYS A 146 7.54 -5.74 -10.62
N ASP A 147 6.71 -4.82 -10.15
CA ASP A 147 6.55 -3.50 -10.78
C ASP A 147 7.59 -2.53 -10.22
N ARG A 148 8.56 -2.15 -11.08
CA ARG A 148 9.63 -1.21 -10.75
C ARG A 148 9.39 0.15 -11.38
N CYS A 149 9.77 1.22 -10.67
CA CYS A 149 9.54 2.59 -11.14
C CYS A 149 10.36 2.93 -12.39
N GLU A 150 11.50 2.31 -12.57
CA GLU A 150 12.36 2.49 -13.77
C GLU A 150 11.65 2.15 -15.08
N SER A 151 10.67 1.23 -15.05
CA SER A 151 9.90 0.81 -16.22
C SER A 151 8.49 1.40 -16.29
N ALA A 152 8.14 2.30 -15.38
CA ALA A 152 6.79 2.85 -15.29
C ALA A 152 6.45 3.84 -16.43
N VAL A 153 7.46 4.46 -17.01
CA VAL A 153 7.36 5.31 -18.21
C VAL A 153 8.09 4.62 -19.36
N PRO A 154 7.49 4.48 -20.55
CA PRO A 154 8.20 3.98 -21.72
C PRO A 154 9.45 4.85 -22.00
N ALA A 155 10.58 4.19 -22.29
CA ALA A 155 11.84 4.88 -22.54
C ALA A 155 11.78 5.85 -23.74
N ASP A 156 10.87 5.58 -24.70
CA ASP A 156 10.61 6.39 -25.88
C ASP A 156 9.44 7.37 -25.71
N ALA A 157 8.95 7.60 -24.49
CA ALA A 157 7.86 8.56 -24.29
C ALA A 157 8.18 9.92 -24.90
N ALA A 158 7.20 10.52 -25.59
CA ALA A 158 7.38 11.84 -26.22
C ALA A 158 7.55 12.94 -25.16
N ALA A 159 6.82 12.84 -24.05
CA ALA A 159 6.96 13.72 -22.89
C ALA A 159 6.52 12.97 -21.63
N SER A 160 7.11 13.27 -20.49
CA SER A 160 6.73 12.69 -19.20
C SER A 160 7.00 13.64 -18.05
N THR A 161 6.20 13.53 -17.00
CA THR A 161 6.37 14.26 -15.73
C THR A 161 5.67 13.49 -14.59
N THR A 162 5.85 13.95 -13.36
CA THR A 162 5.09 13.46 -12.19
C THR A 162 4.35 14.60 -11.54
N THR A 163 3.32 14.28 -10.77
CA THR A 163 2.59 15.29 -10.00
C THR A 163 3.32 15.66 -8.72
N ASP A 164 3.17 16.92 -8.31
CA ASP A 164 3.58 17.42 -7.00
C ASP A 164 2.62 16.97 -5.89
N ILE A 165 2.87 17.43 -4.67
CA ILE A 165 2.06 17.12 -3.48
C ILE A 165 0.60 17.61 -3.60
N ASN A 166 0.33 18.65 -4.39
CA ASN A 166 -1.02 19.16 -4.69
C ASN A 166 -1.67 18.42 -5.86
N GLY A 167 -1.07 17.34 -6.35
CA GLY A 167 -1.50 16.63 -7.53
C GLY A 167 -1.30 17.39 -8.83
N LYS A 168 -0.64 18.55 -8.81
CA LYS A 168 -0.40 19.39 -9.99
C LYS A 168 0.72 18.81 -10.83
N PHE A 169 0.56 18.94 -12.15
CA PHE A 169 1.62 18.62 -13.10
C PHE A 169 1.75 19.71 -14.17
N THR A 170 2.96 19.83 -14.70
CA THR A 170 3.30 20.59 -15.88
C THR A 170 4.06 19.67 -16.82
N LEU A 171 3.50 19.37 -17.97
CA LEU A 171 4.08 18.52 -19.00
C LEU A 171 4.45 19.40 -20.19
N SER A 172 5.71 19.81 -20.26
CA SER A 172 6.25 20.69 -21.31
C SER A 172 6.74 19.89 -22.52
N TYR A 173 6.87 20.57 -23.64
CA TYR A 173 7.28 19.97 -24.91
C TYR A 173 6.36 18.84 -25.37
N VAL A 174 5.05 19.05 -25.24
CA VAL A 174 4.07 18.07 -25.71
C VAL A 174 3.92 18.17 -27.24
N PRO A 175 3.62 17.03 -27.89
CA PRO A 175 3.32 17.01 -29.32
C PRO A 175 2.09 17.86 -29.63
N SER A 176 2.12 18.59 -30.73
CA SER A 176 0.96 19.28 -31.30
C SER A 176 0.22 18.40 -32.32
N GLY A 177 -0.98 18.80 -32.69
CA GLY A 177 -1.79 18.10 -33.68
C GLY A 177 -3.13 17.59 -33.13
N LYS A 178 -3.61 16.50 -33.72
CA LYS A 178 -4.92 15.90 -33.37
C LYS A 178 -4.74 14.63 -32.55
N ASP A 179 -5.74 14.37 -31.69
CA ASP A 179 -5.91 13.11 -30.97
C ASP A 179 -4.67 12.71 -30.15
N ILE A 180 -4.12 13.66 -29.40
CA ILE A 180 -2.94 13.43 -28.57
C ILE A 180 -3.34 12.67 -27.30
N PRO A 181 -2.87 11.42 -27.09
CA PRO A 181 -3.17 10.65 -25.90
C PRO A 181 -2.29 11.07 -24.74
N VAL A 182 -2.89 11.28 -23.58
CA VAL A 182 -2.22 11.51 -22.30
C VAL A 182 -2.51 10.32 -21.39
N VAL A 183 -1.47 9.67 -20.90
CA VAL A 183 -1.58 8.56 -19.94
C VAL A 183 -1.27 9.08 -18.56
N ILE A 184 -2.15 8.79 -17.62
CA ILE A 184 -2.03 9.13 -16.19
C ILE A 184 -2.05 7.84 -15.41
N SER A 185 -1.07 7.60 -14.53
CA SER A 185 -0.98 6.35 -13.78
C SER A 185 -0.35 6.48 -12.41
N VAL A 186 -0.80 5.62 -11.48
CA VAL A 186 -0.16 5.30 -10.20
C VAL A 186 -0.14 3.78 -10.08
N GLY A 187 1.02 3.17 -10.28
CA GLY A 187 1.09 1.71 -10.43
C GLY A 187 0.12 1.23 -11.52
N LYS A 188 -0.79 0.33 -11.16
CA LYS A 188 -1.78 -0.21 -12.11
C LYS A 188 -3.09 0.59 -12.20
N TRP A 189 -3.26 1.64 -11.38
CA TRP A 189 -4.27 2.65 -11.64
C TRP A 189 -3.86 3.43 -12.88
N ARG A 190 -4.68 3.42 -13.93
CA ARG A 190 -4.31 4.05 -15.20
C ARG A 190 -5.50 4.60 -15.94
N ARG A 191 -5.39 5.84 -16.39
CA ARG A 191 -6.35 6.50 -17.28
C ARG A 191 -5.66 6.97 -18.55
N VAL A 192 -6.36 6.89 -19.67
CA VAL A 192 -5.92 7.44 -20.94
C VAL A 192 -6.94 8.47 -21.39
N VAL A 193 -6.49 9.68 -21.67
CA VAL A 193 -7.32 10.78 -22.16
C VAL A 193 -6.81 11.19 -23.52
N THR A 194 -7.67 11.33 -24.51
CA THR A 194 -7.32 11.85 -25.84
C THR A 194 -7.69 13.32 -25.92
N ILE A 195 -6.71 14.17 -26.23
CA ILE A 195 -6.90 15.60 -26.43
C ILE A 195 -7.14 15.84 -27.94
N PRO A 196 -8.34 16.31 -28.33
CA PRO A 196 -8.76 16.33 -29.74
C PRO A 196 -7.87 17.22 -30.63
N ALA A 197 -7.39 18.35 -30.08
CA ALA A 197 -6.51 19.26 -30.80
C ALA A 197 -5.56 19.98 -29.85
N VAL A 198 -4.30 20.04 -30.23
CA VAL A 198 -3.22 20.72 -29.51
C VAL A 198 -2.54 21.69 -30.48
N THR A 199 -2.52 22.97 -30.11
CA THR A 199 -1.87 24.04 -30.89
C THR A 199 -0.47 24.24 -30.38
N ASP A 200 0.48 24.43 -31.32
CA ASP A 200 1.86 24.74 -30.99
C ASP A 200 2.01 25.98 -30.13
N CYS A 201 3.00 25.93 -29.22
CA CYS A 201 3.43 27.07 -28.40
C CYS A 201 2.29 27.66 -27.56
N THR A 202 1.42 26.79 -27.07
CA THR A 202 0.32 27.14 -26.15
C THR A 202 0.31 26.25 -24.93
N THR A 203 -0.24 26.79 -23.85
CA THR A 203 -0.52 25.99 -22.64
C THR A 203 -1.99 25.59 -22.63
N THR A 204 -2.26 24.29 -22.52
CA THR A 204 -3.60 23.72 -22.39
C THR A 204 -3.77 23.16 -20.98
N THR A 205 -4.74 23.67 -20.22
CA THR A 205 -5.08 23.11 -18.92
C THR A 205 -6.13 22.00 -19.08
N LEU A 206 -5.78 20.78 -18.66
CA LEU A 206 -6.66 19.64 -18.67
C LEU A 206 -7.69 19.75 -17.51
N LEU A 207 -8.92 19.37 -17.77
CA LEU A 207 -9.98 19.46 -16.78
C LEU A 207 -9.81 18.38 -15.69
N PRO A 208 -10.19 18.66 -14.43
CA PRO A 208 -10.12 17.67 -13.34
C PRO A 208 -10.83 16.35 -13.65
N GLU A 209 -11.96 16.40 -14.37
CA GLU A 209 -12.69 15.20 -14.80
C GLU A 209 -11.90 14.34 -15.80
N GLN A 210 -10.98 14.92 -16.54
CA GLN A 210 -10.11 14.20 -17.47
C GLN A 210 -8.91 13.59 -16.75
N THR A 211 -8.42 14.23 -15.69
CA THR A 211 -7.14 13.89 -15.05
C THR A 211 -7.29 13.08 -13.77
N ARG A 212 -8.48 12.99 -13.15
CA ARG A 212 -8.70 12.10 -12.00
C ARG A 212 -8.50 10.63 -12.39
N LEU A 213 -8.15 9.80 -11.42
CA LEU A 213 -8.07 8.36 -11.60
C LEU A 213 -9.44 7.73 -11.87
N PRO A 214 -9.51 6.54 -12.50
CA PRO A 214 -10.77 5.92 -12.93
C PRO A 214 -11.63 5.46 -11.75
N ARG A 215 -12.95 5.67 -11.83
CA ARG A 215 -13.97 5.16 -10.89
C ARG A 215 -14.42 3.75 -11.22
N ASN A 216 -14.33 3.41 -12.50
CA ASN A 216 -14.75 2.12 -13.04
C ASN A 216 -13.93 1.77 -14.29
N GLN A 217 -14.06 0.55 -14.76
CA GLN A 217 -13.29 0.02 -15.90
C GLN A 217 -13.58 0.72 -17.22
N SER A 218 -14.73 1.39 -17.38
CA SER A 218 -15.02 2.15 -18.61
C SER A 218 -14.21 3.45 -18.70
N GLU A 219 -13.71 3.96 -17.58
CA GLU A 219 -12.87 5.15 -17.50
C GLU A 219 -11.37 4.84 -17.56
N GLY A 220 -10.98 3.60 -17.28
CA GLY A 220 -9.58 3.20 -17.28
C GLY A 220 -9.30 1.92 -16.52
N ASN A 221 -8.01 1.63 -16.29
CA ASN A 221 -7.61 0.44 -15.55
C ASN A 221 -7.59 0.71 -14.04
N ILE A 222 -8.18 -0.20 -13.29
CA ILE A 222 -8.16 -0.26 -11.83
C ILE A 222 -7.39 -1.53 -11.44
N PRO A 223 -6.45 -1.51 -10.48
CA PRO A 223 -5.83 -2.73 -10.00
C PRO A 223 -6.89 -3.72 -9.52
N LYS A 224 -6.64 -5.01 -9.73
CA LYS A 224 -7.53 -6.05 -9.22
C LYS A 224 -7.27 -6.27 -7.74
N ILE A 225 -8.26 -5.99 -6.91
CA ILE A 225 -8.18 -5.99 -5.45
C ILE A 225 -8.99 -7.14 -4.90
N ALA A 226 -8.39 -7.97 -4.06
CA ALA A 226 -9.12 -8.86 -3.18
C ALA A 226 -9.26 -8.22 -1.81
N LEU A 227 -10.47 -8.15 -1.27
CA LEU A 227 -10.74 -7.60 0.04
C LEU A 227 -11.44 -8.65 0.90
N SER A 228 -10.76 -9.09 1.97
CA SER A 228 -11.36 -9.87 3.04
C SER A 228 -12.03 -8.94 4.03
N THR A 229 -13.35 -9.04 4.19
CA THR A 229 -14.10 -8.23 5.15
C THR A 229 -13.80 -8.64 6.58
N GLY A 230 -14.03 -7.76 7.55
CA GLY A 230 -13.80 -8.04 8.96
C GLY A 230 -14.74 -7.21 9.84
N ARG A 231 -15.19 -7.78 10.97
CA ARG A 231 -16.14 -7.09 11.85
C ARG A 231 -15.55 -5.85 12.53
N GLY A 232 -14.25 -5.82 12.73
CA GLY A 232 -13.57 -4.73 13.42
C GLY A 232 -13.22 -3.53 12.53
N ASP A 233 -13.39 -3.65 11.21
CA ASP A 233 -12.95 -2.61 10.27
C ASP A 233 -13.70 -2.73 8.95
N ALA A 234 -14.34 -1.66 8.47
CA ALA A 234 -15.16 -1.66 7.27
C ALA A 234 -14.39 -1.10 6.05
N MET A 235 -13.25 -1.74 5.69
CA MET A 235 -12.38 -1.25 4.61
C MET A 235 -13.09 -1.26 3.24
N GLU A 236 -14.09 -2.12 3.04
CA GLU A 236 -14.94 -2.11 1.85
C GLU A 236 -15.63 -0.76 1.65
N CYS A 237 -15.96 -0.06 2.73
CA CYS A 237 -16.58 1.25 2.67
C CYS A 237 -15.60 2.36 2.27
N LEU A 238 -14.32 2.24 2.63
CA LEU A 238 -13.28 3.21 2.26
C LEU A 238 -13.10 3.29 0.73
N LEU A 239 -13.25 2.18 0.03
CA LEU A 239 -13.00 2.13 -1.42
C LEU A 239 -14.16 2.72 -2.25
N ARG A 240 -15.36 2.89 -1.67
CA ARG A 240 -16.56 3.28 -2.40
C ARG A 240 -16.60 4.74 -2.87
N SER A 241 -17.61 5.02 -3.70
CA SER A 241 -17.83 6.27 -4.44
C SER A 241 -17.81 7.55 -3.59
N LYS A 242 -18.22 7.49 -2.35
CA LYS A 242 -18.26 8.66 -1.44
C LYS A 242 -16.95 8.91 -0.69
N LYS A 243 -15.97 8.00 -0.79
CA LYS A 243 -14.68 8.08 -0.12
C LYS A 243 -13.53 8.04 -1.13
N LEU A 244 -12.99 6.85 -1.46
CA LEU A 244 -11.97 6.72 -2.51
C LEU A 244 -12.53 7.02 -3.90
N GLY A 245 -13.75 6.59 -4.18
CA GLY A 245 -14.46 6.96 -5.40
C GLY A 245 -14.75 5.82 -6.37
N LEU A 246 -14.58 4.55 -6.01
CA LEU A 246 -14.96 3.43 -6.88
C LEU A 246 -16.48 3.25 -6.93
N ASP A 247 -16.99 3.02 -8.13
CA ASP A 247 -18.41 2.73 -8.34
C ASP A 247 -18.78 1.35 -7.78
N ASP A 248 -20.02 1.21 -7.31
CA ASP A 248 -20.51 -0.05 -6.72
C ASP A 248 -20.47 -1.24 -7.70
N SER A 249 -20.50 -0.98 -9.01
CA SER A 249 -20.36 -2.00 -10.06
C SER A 249 -18.99 -2.69 -10.08
N GLU A 250 -17.96 -2.06 -9.47
CA GLU A 250 -16.62 -2.65 -9.37
C GLU A 250 -16.52 -3.68 -8.24
N PHE A 251 -17.50 -3.74 -7.33
CA PHE A 251 -17.51 -4.69 -6.23
C PHE A 251 -18.31 -5.94 -6.63
N THR A 252 -17.60 -7.05 -6.81
CA THR A 252 -18.20 -8.32 -7.23
C THR A 252 -17.57 -9.50 -6.48
N ASN A 253 -18.17 -10.68 -6.58
CA ASN A 253 -17.51 -11.94 -6.23
C ASN A 253 -16.36 -12.23 -7.21
N SER A 254 -15.49 -13.15 -6.84
CA SER A 254 -14.30 -13.53 -7.64
C SER A 254 -14.61 -14.02 -9.06
N THR A 255 -15.84 -14.44 -9.31
CA THR A 255 -16.33 -14.86 -10.63
C THR A 255 -16.93 -13.72 -11.45
N GLY A 256 -17.10 -12.55 -10.84
CA GLY A 256 -17.62 -11.35 -11.51
C GLY A 256 -16.52 -10.58 -12.24
N THR A 257 -16.94 -9.53 -12.96
CA THR A 257 -16.06 -8.71 -13.78
C THR A 257 -15.48 -7.49 -13.07
N GLY A 258 -15.99 -7.15 -11.87
CA GLY A 258 -15.51 -6.01 -11.09
C GLY A 258 -14.08 -6.18 -10.61
N ARG A 259 -13.46 -5.07 -10.32
CA ARG A 259 -12.03 -5.02 -9.92
C ARG A 259 -11.82 -5.22 -8.43
N VAL A 260 -12.85 -5.07 -7.60
CA VAL A 260 -12.80 -5.33 -6.16
C VAL A 260 -13.61 -6.57 -5.85
N ASN A 261 -12.94 -7.66 -5.51
CA ASN A 261 -13.60 -8.90 -5.16
C ASN A 261 -13.68 -9.05 -3.64
N LEU A 262 -14.90 -9.17 -3.11
CA LEU A 262 -15.18 -9.30 -1.68
C LEU A 262 -15.20 -10.75 -1.25
N TYR A 263 -14.51 -11.02 -0.12
CA TYR A 263 -14.45 -12.33 0.55
C TYR A 263 -14.94 -12.19 1.98
N ALA A 264 -15.71 -13.14 2.46
CA ALA A 264 -16.16 -13.17 3.85
C ALA A 264 -15.01 -13.58 4.78
N GLY A 265 -14.47 -12.62 5.53
CA GLY A 265 -13.45 -12.87 6.56
C GLY A 265 -14.07 -13.02 7.95
N GLY A 266 -13.26 -13.50 8.89
CA GLY A 266 -13.70 -13.81 10.25
C GLY A 266 -14.51 -15.09 10.37
N ILE A 267 -15.05 -15.32 11.57
CA ILE A 267 -15.82 -16.51 11.92
C ILE A 267 -17.19 -16.08 12.42
N TYR A 268 -18.25 -16.62 11.83
CA TYR A 268 -19.59 -16.42 12.34
C TYR A 268 -19.78 -17.14 13.68
N ASN A 269 -20.29 -16.42 14.68
CA ASN A 269 -20.69 -16.95 15.95
C ASN A 269 -22.00 -16.29 16.39
N ALA A 270 -23.00 -17.08 16.73
CA ALA A 270 -24.30 -16.58 17.20
C ALA A 270 -24.23 -15.94 18.60
N THR A 271 -23.18 -16.25 19.37
CA THR A 271 -22.99 -15.68 20.71
C THR A 271 -22.55 -14.23 20.61
N PRO A 272 -23.25 -13.28 21.23
CA PRO A 272 -22.85 -11.88 21.26
C PRO A 272 -21.41 -11.71 21.76
N GLY A 273 -20.63 -10.88 21.06
CA GLY A 273 -19.22 -10.60 21.40
C GLY A 273 -18.21 -11.61 20.88
N LEU A 274 -18.62 -12.79 20.39
CA LEU A 274 -17.73 -13.80 19.81
C LEU A 274 -17.78 -13.84 18.29
N ASN A 275 -18.70 -13.10 17.65
CA ASN A 275 -18.78 -13.02 16.20
C ASN A 275 -17.70 -12.11 15.67
N THR A 276 -16.82 -12.63 14.82
CA THR A 276 -15.72 -11.90 14.17
C THR A 276 -15.95 -11.72 12.66
N GLN A 277 -17.01 -12.34 12.11
CA GLN A 277 -17.33 -12.28 10.70
C GLN A 277 -17.70 -10.86 10.28
N GLY A 278 -17.08 -10.40 9.21
CA GLY A 278 -17.43 -9.17 8.52
C GLY A 278 -18.70 -9.30 7.67
N THR A 279 -18.96 -8.30 6.84
CA THR A 279 -20.00 -8.36 5.79
C THR A 279 -19.77 -9.60 4.92
N SER A 280 -20.83 -10.37 4.67
CA SER A 280 -20.72 -11.68 4.03
C SER A 280 -21.65 -11.87 2.82
N ALA A 281 -22.38 -10.82 2.42
CA ALA A 281 -23.27 -10.85 1.27
C ALA A 281 -23.45 -9.45 0.67
N TYR A 282 -23.85 -9.40 -0.58
CA TYR A 282 -24.39 -8.21 -1.22
C TYR A 282 -25.82 -7.94 -0.77
N SER A 283 -26.21 -6.68 -0.75
CA SER A 283 -27.61 -6.30 -0.55
C SER A 283 -28.49 -6.80 -1.71
N ALA A 284 -29.79 -6.88 -1.47
CA ALA A 284 -30.74 -7.27 -2.51
C ALA A 284 -30.66 -6.37 -3.76
N ALA A 285 -30.35 -5.07 -3.57
CA ALA A 285 -30.16 -4.11 -4.67
C ALA A 285 -28.95 -4.45 -5.55
N LEU A 286 -27.96 -5.19 -5.03
CA LEU A 286 -26.78 -5.69 -5.76
C LEU A 286 -26.85 -7.20 -6.03
N GLY A 287 -28.06 -7.78 -6.02
CA GLY A 287 -28.32 -9.18 -6.37
C GLY A 287 -28.25 -10.17 -5.21
N GLY A 288 -27.95 -9.74 -3.97
CA GLY A 288 -28.06 -10.57 -2.75
C GLY A 288 -27.09 -11.75 -2.65
N ALA A 289 -26.10 -11.88 -3.54
CA ALA A 289 -25.17 -12.99 -3.54
C ALA A 289 -24.28 -13.00 -2.28
N THR A 290 -24.01 -14.19 -1.73
CA THR A 290 -23.07 -14.37 -0.62
C THR A 290 -21.62 -14.31 -1.10
N PHE A 291 -20.73 -13.85 -0.23
CA PHE A 291 -19.29 -13.83 -0.53
C PHE A 291 -18.68 -15.22 -0.36
N THR A 292 -17.67 -15.52 -1.18
CA THR A 292 -16.82 -16.67 -0.95
C THR A 292 -16.08 -16.51 0.39
N PRO A 293 -16.02 -17.55 1.25
CA PRO A 293 -15.23 -17.47 2.49
C PRO A 293 -13.74 -17.23 2.20
N ALA A 294 -13.13 -16.34 2.97
CA ALA A 294 -11.73 -15.99 2.78
C ALA A 294 -10.77 -17.16 3.09
N ASN A 295 -11.10 -18.02 4.07
CA ASN A 295 -10.25 -19.14 4.50
C ASN A 295 -9.92 -20.16 3.41
N GLY A 296 -10.84 -20.43 2.49
CA GLY A 296 -10.55 -21.32 1.35
C GLY A 296 -9.80 -20.63 0.22
N TRP A 297 -9.92 -19.30 0.14
CA TRP A 297 -9.31 -18.52 -0.94
C TRP A 297 -7.81 -18.29 -0.70
N TRP A 298 -7.39 -17.85 0.46
CA TRP A 298 -5.98 -17.52 0.73
C TRP A 298 -5.08 -18.73 0.98
N ASP A 299 -5.62 -19.95 1.02
CA ASP A 299 -4.82 -21.19 1.11
C ASP A 299 -4.04 -21.52 -0.18
N SER A 300 -4.28 -20.78 -1.26
CA SER A 300 -3.69 -21.04 -2.57
C SER A 300 -2.91 -19.82 -3.08
N LEU A 301 -1.63 -20.02 -3.38
CA LEU A 301 -0.83 -19.01 -4.08
C LEU A 301 -1.45 -18.60 -5.42
N GLY A 302 -2.01 -19.55 -6.18
CA GLY A 302 -2.65 -19.27 -7.46
C GLY A 302 -3.83 -18.31 -7.32
N ASN A 303 -4.63 -18.48 -6.26
CA ASN A 303 -5.75 -17.58 -5.98
C ASN A 303 -5.27 -16.17 -5.59
N LEU A 304 -4.26 -16.08 -4.73
CA LEU A 304 -3.67 -14.79 -4.33
C LEU A 304 -3.01 -14.08 -5.50
N SER A 305 -2.24 -14.81 -6.31
CA SER A 305 -1.48 -14.24 -7.43
C SER A 305 -2.34 -13.66 -8.55
N ALA A 306 -3.65 -13.94 -8.56
CA ALA A 306 -4.59 -13.33 -9.48
C ALA A 306 -4.90 -11.87 -9.16
N TYR A 307 -4.46 -11.36 -8.01
CA TYR A 307 -4.72 -10.02 -7.51
C TYR A 307 -3.47 -9.17 -7.46
N ASP A 308 -3.64 -7.90 -7.76
CA ASP A 308 -2.59 -6.88 -7.63
C ASP A 308 -2.41 -6.49 -6.16
N ILE A 309 -3.54 -6.36 -5.43
CA ILE A 309 -3.59 -5.94 -4.03
C ILE A 309 -4.49 -6.88 -3.24
N VAL A 310 -4.05 -7.28 -2.07
CA VAL A 310 -4.84 -8.00 -1.06
C VAL A 310 -5.04 -7.08 0.14
N MET A 311 -6.30 -6.74 0.44
CA MET A 311 -6.69 -5.94 1.59
C MET A 311 -7.37 -6.81 2.64
N LEU A 312 -6.93 -6.70 3.87
CA LEU A 312 -7.33 -7.55 4.98
C LEU A 312 -7.91 -6.67 6.09
N SER A 313 -9.24 -6.56 6.13
CA SER A 313 -9.96 -5.81 7.16
C SER A 313 -9.88 -6.52 8.51
N CYS A 314 -9.69 -5.78 9.60
CA CYS A 314 -9.61 -6.34 10.95
C CYS A 314 -10.84 -7.21 11.28
N GLU A 315 -10.59 -8.48 11.61
CA GLU A 315 -11.62 -9.47 11.94
C GLU A 315 -12.05 -9.44 13.41
N SER A 316 -11.65 -8.45 14.21
CA SER A 316 -11.85 -8.39 15.67
C SER A 316 -11.20 -9.53 16.48
N ALA A 317 -10.50 -10.45 15.81
CA ALA A 317 -9.66 -11.50 16.39
C ALA A 317 -8.68 -12.01 15.34
N GLN A 318 -7.60 -12.66 15.76
CA GLN A 318 -6.61 -13.25 14.85
C GLN A 318 -7.16 -14.43 14.03
N ASN A 319 -8.16 -15.14 14.57
CA ASN A 319 -8.78 -16.32 13.96
C ASN A 319 -7.78 -17.35 13.39
N PRO A 320 -6.89 -17.93 14.23
CA PRO A 320 -5.83 -18.83 13.74
C PRO A 320 -6.36 -20.02 12.93
N SER A 321 -7.53 -20.53 13.28
CA SER A 321 -8.16 -21.67 12.62
C SER A 321 -8.55 -21.40 11.14
N THR A 322 -8.62 -20.13 10.72
CA THR A 322 -8.91 -19.75 9.35
C THR A 322 -7.65 -19.50 8.52
N LYS A 323 -6.48 -19.54 9.13
CA LYS A 323 -5.19 -19.20 8.53
C LYS A 323 -4.23 -20.38 8.67
N SER A 324 -4.42 -21.39 7.82
CA SER A 324 -3.63 -22.62 7.81
C SER A 324 -2.14 -22.37 7.53
N ALA A 325 -1.28 -23.37 7.76
CA ALA A 325 0.13 -23.29 7.35
C ALA A 325 0.28 -23.07 5.85
N ASN A 326 -0.62 -23.62 5.02
CA ASN A 326 -0.65 -23.38 3.58
C ASN A 326 -0.98 -21.91 3.28
N ALA A 327 -1.97 -21.32 3.96
CA ALA A 327 -2.31 -19.90 3.83
C ALA A 327 -1.14 -19.00 4.17
N LEU A 328 -0.47 -19.23 5.30
CA LEU A 328 0.71 -18.46 5.71
C LEU A 328 1.82 -18.54 4.66
N SER A 329 2.15 -19.75 4.17
CA SER A 329 3.13 -19.95 3.12
C SER A 329 2.71 -19.30 1.78
N ALA A 330 1.44 -19.42 1.39
CA ALA A 330 0.91 -18.83 0.16
C ALA A 330 1.01 -17.29 0.21
N MET A 331 0.64 -16.68 1.34
CA MET A 331 0.74 -15.22 1.54
C MET A 331 2.19 -14.73 1.43
N GLN A 332 3.14 -15.39 2.09
CA GLN A 332 4.56 -15.04 2.00
C GLN A 332 5.08 -15.14 0.56
N ARG A 333 4.74 -16.21 -0.15
CA ARG A 333 5.13 -16.40 -1.55
C ARG A 333 4.47 -15.37 -2.47
N TYR A 334 3.22 -14.99 -2.21
CA TYR A 334 2.50 -13.95 -2.95
C TYR A 334 3.20 -12.60 -2.82
N ILE A 335 3.56 -12.19 -1.60
CA ILE A 335 4.28 -10.94 -1.36
C ILE A 335 5.64 -10.98 -2.05
N ASN A 336 6.38 -12.10 -1.93
CA ASN A 336 7.70 -12.26 -2.55
C ASN A 336 7.65 -12.19 -4.10
N ALA A 337 6.53 -12.56 -4.70
CA ALA A 337 6.33 -12.52 -6.15
C ALA A 337 5.88 -11.14 -6.69
N GLY A 338 5.76 -10.14 -5.83
CA GLY A 338 5.33 -8.79 -6.21
C GLY A 338 3.94 -8.39 -5.74
N GLY A 339 3.28 -9.24 -4.97
CA GLY A 339 1.98 -8.94 -4.37
C GLY A 339 2.04 -7.76 -3.40
N ARG A 340 0.96 -7.01 -3.33
CA ARG A 340 0.78 -5.89 -2.39
C ARG A 340 -0.23 -6.28 -1.32
N VAL A 341 0.13 -6.16 -0.05
CA VAL A 341 -0.75 -6.54 1.07
C VAL A 341 -0.97 -5.37 2.00
N PHE A 342 -2.22 -5.08 2.28
CA PHE A 342 -2.66 -4.13 3.30
C PHE A 342 -3.32 -4.90 4.44
N ALA A 343 -2.67 -4.97 5.62
CA ALA A 343 -3.12 -5.74 6.78
C ALA A 343 -3.51 -4.82 7.93
N SER A 344 -4.77 -4.90 8.37
CA SER A 344 -5.30 -4.14 9.50
C SER A 344 -5.29 -4.97 10.79
N HIS A 345 -4.73 -4.43 11.85
CA HIS A 345 -4.78 -4.83 13.27
C HIS A 345 -4.60 -6.33 13.50
N TYR A 346 -5.66 -7.11 13.69
CA TYR A 346 -5.59 -8.55 13.97
C TYR A 346 -5.01 -9.40 12.84
N HIS A 347 -4.86 -8.82 11.66
CA HIS A 347 -4.09 -9.43 10.58
C HIS A 347 -2.57 -9.36 10.79
N ASN A 348 -2.10 -8.84 11.94
CA ASN A 348 -0.75 -9.04 12.44
C ASN A 348 -0.37 -10.54 12.47
N TYR A 349 -1.37 -11.43 12.57
CA TYR A 349 -1.18 -12.88 12.55
C TYR A 349 -0.42 -13.39 11.30
N TRP A 350 -0.62 -12.73 10.14
CA TRP A 350 0.12 -13.07 8.92
C TRP A 350 1.62 -12.85 9.03
N ILE A 351 2.05 -11.97 9.93
CA ILE A 351 3.45 -11.70 10.23
C ILE A 351 3.90 -12.62 11.37
N SER A 352 3.22 -12.55 12.52
CA SER A 352 3.67 -13.19 13.76
C SER A 352 3.64 -14.72 13.71
N ALA A 353 2.68 -15.32 13.02
CA ALA A 353 2.55 -16.76 12.89
C ALA A 353 3.28 -17.36 11.69
N ASN A 354 3.89 -16.53 10.85
CA ASN A 354 4.64 -17.00 9.68
C ASN A 354 6.03 -17.52 10.06
N THR A 355 6.75 -18.00 9.07
CA THR A 355 8.15 -18.43 9.21
C THR A 355 9.12 -17.28 8.88
N ALA A 356 10.38 -17.43 9.30
CA ALA A 356 11.43 -16.51 8.87
C ALA A 356 11.56 -16.49 7.33
N PRO A 357 11.87 -15.32 6.74
CA PRO A 357 12.20 -14.07 7.40
C PRO A 357 10.99 -13.18 7.77
N LEU A 358 9.75 -13.54 7.36
CA LEU A 358 8.60 -12.66 7.51
C LEU A 358 8.27 -12.37 8.99
N ASN A 359 8.37 -13.35 9.88
CA ASN A 359 8.11 -13.18 11.31
C ASN A 359 9.21 -12.39 12.05
N THR A 360 10.28 -12.00 11.37
CA THR A 360 11.36 -11.20 11.99
C THR A 360 11.17 -9.69 11.81
N VAL A 361 10.15 -9.26 11.06
CA VAL A 361 9.92 -7.82 10.79
C VAL A 361 9.30 -7.10 11.98
N ALA A 362 8.42 -7.78 12.72
CA ALA A 362 7.76 -7.22 13.92
C ALA A 362 7.25 -8.33 14.85
N SER A 363 7.06 -7.99 16.11
CA SER A 363 6.40 -8.82 17.12
C SER A 363 5.20 -8.09 17.70
N PHE A 364 4.21 -8.84 18.15
CA PHE A 364 2.91 -8.33 18.57
C PHE A 364 2.44 -8.98 19.85
N LEU A 365 1.54 -8.31 20.57
CA LEU A 365 0.80 -8.94 21.67
C LEU A 365 -0.01 -10.13 21.14
N SER A 366 -0.14 -11.16 21.96
CA SER A 366 -0.93 -12.36 21.63
C SER A 366 -2.45 -12.11 21.66
N PHE A 367 -2.88 -11.01 22.25
CA PHE A 367 -4.27 -10.51 22.28
C PHE A 367 -4.34 -9.16 21.57
N GLY A 368 -5.53 -8.63 21.35
CA GLY A 368 -5.78 -7.42 20.54
C GLY A 368 -5.16 -6.10 21.00
N GLY A 369 -4.25 -6.16 21.95
CA GLY A 369 -3.58 -4.98 22.46
C GLY A 369 -4.52 -4.01 23.17
N TYR A 370 -4.01 -2.81 23.39
CA TYR A 370 -4.80 -1.74 23.98
C TYR A 370 -5.73 -1.11 22.93
N GLN A 371 -6.97 -0.81 23.34
CA GLN A 371 -8.00 -0.19 22.51
C GLN A 371 -8.53 1.06 23.20
N ASN A 372 -8.63 2.13 22.44
CA ASN A 372 -9.23 3.37 22.91
C ASN A 372 -10.32 3.83 21.94
N ASP A 373 -11.55 3.36 22.19
CA ASP A 373 -12.71 3.70 21.36
C ASP A 373 -13.34 5.05 21.72
N ALA A 374 -12.97 5.64 22.84
CA ALA A 374 -13.64 6.80 23.40
C ALA A 374 -12.97 8.14 23.08
N SER A 375 -11.72 8.16 22.63
CA SER A 375 -10.98 9.41 22.41
C SER A 375 -10.22 9.41 21.09
N THR A 376 -9.88 10.62 20.66
CA THR A 376 -8.97 10.87 19.55
C THR A 376 -7.58 11.10 20.10
N ILE A 377 -6.61 10.30 19.66
CA ILE A 377 -5.19 10.51 19.93
C ILE A 377 -4.59 11.39 18.83
N THR A 378 -3.45 12.01 19.13
CA THR A 378 -2.63 12.70 18.13
C THR A 378 -1.37 11.88 17.88
N ALA A 379 -1.30 11.24 16.73
CA ALA A 379 -0.11 10.52 16.29
C ALA A 379 0.86 11.44 15.55
N THR A 380 2.11 11.00 15.45
CA THR A 380 3.20 11.72 14.77
C THR A 380 3.55 11.00 13.47
N VAL A 381 3.58 11.76 12.36
CA VAL A 381 4.07 11.28 11.07
C VAL A 381 5.59 11.39 11.04
N ASN A 382 6.26 10.30 10.71
CA ASN A 382 7.71 10.25 10.60
C ASN A 382 8.18 10.97 9.33
N GLN A 383 8.82 12.12 9.49
CA GLN A 383 9.31 12.97 8.40
C GLN A 383 10.79 12.74 8.06
N SER A 384 11.45 11.73 8.65
CA SER A 384 12.87 11.46 8.44
C SER A 384 13.20 10.88 7.06
N PHE A 385 12.20 10.55 6.26
CA PHE A 385 12.36 10.03 4.90
C PHE A 385 11.40 10.75 3.93
N PRO A 386 11.73 10.80 2.61
CA PRO A 386 11.00 11.64 1.65
C PRO A 386 9.49 11.39 1.58
N LYS A 387 9.06 10.13 1.54
CA LYS A 387 7.63 9.79 1.45
C LYS A 387 6.87 10.12 2.74
N GLY A 388 7.49 9.97 3.91
CA GLY A 388 6.90 10.35 5.20
C GLY A 388 6.75 11.87 5.31
N LYS A 389 7.76 12.63 4.84
CA LYS A 389 7.62 14.08 4.72
C LYS A 389 6.49 14.46 3.78
N ALA A 390 6.39 13.80 2.62
CA ALA A 390 5.30 14.03 1.68
C ALA A 390 3.92 13.74 2.30
N LEU A 391 3.78 12.66 3.09
CA LEU A 391 2.54 12.38 3.82
C LEU A 391 2.20 13.52 4.80
N ALA A 392 3.17 14.00 5.58
CA ALA A 392 2.97 15.08 6.54
C ALA A 392 2.51 16.38 5.84
N ASP A 393 3.19 16.75 4.76
CA ASP A 393 2.85 17.93 3.95
C ASP A 393 1.46 17.80 3.33
N TRP A 394 1.14 16.61 2.78
CA TRP A 394 -0.13 16.33 2.13
C TRP A 394 -1.32 16.42 3.10
N LEU A 395 -1.19 15.87 4.32
CA LEU A 395 -2.26 15.90 5.33
C LEU A 395 -2.65 17.32 5.74
N GLN A 396 -1.73 18.28 5.64
CA GLN A 396 -1.94 19.68 5.99
C GLN A 396 -2.50 20.51 4.84
N LEU A 397 -2.48 20.02 3.59
CA LEU A 397 -3.01 20.77 2.46
C LEU A 397 -4.46 21.23 2.72
N PRO A 398 -4.84 22.47 2.38
CA PRO A 398 -6.23 22.93 2.53
C PRO A 398 -7.25 22.05 1.81
N ALA A 399 -6.88 21.49 0.65
CA ALA A 399 -7.73 20.58 -0.11
C ALA A 399 -7.92 19.23 0.61
N VAL A 400 -6.97 18.82 1.43
CA VAL A 400 -7.02 17.59 2.23
C VAL A 400 -7.66 17.86 3.59
N GLY A 401 -7.17 18.87 4.33
CA GLY A 401 -7.74 19.27 5.61
C GLY A 401 -7.80 18.13 6.63
N ALA A 402 -6.75 17.30 6.72
CA ALA A 402 -6.69 16.22 7.71
C ALA A 402 -6.18 16.73 9.05
N THR A 403 -5.29 17.72 9.05
CA THR A 403 -4.71 18.35 10.24
C THR A 403 -4.35 19.79 9.95
N THR A 404 -4.27 20.60 11.00
CA THR A 404 -3.73 21.97 10.94
C THR A 404 -2.25 22.02 11.36
N ASN A 405 -1.74 20.95 11.98
CA ASN A 405 -0.39 20.90 12.53
C ASN A 405 0.47 19.92 11.72
N LEU A 406 1.53 20.43 11.11
CA LEU A 406 2.46 19.64 10.32
C LEU A 406 3.01 18.46 11.11
N GLY A 407 2.96 17.28 10.52
CA GLY A 407 3.48 16.05 11.12
C GLY A 407 2.59 15.44 12.21
N GLN A 408 1.41 15.98 12.45
CA GLN A 408 0.43 15.38 13.36
C GLN A 408 -0.71 14.73 12.59
N LEU A 409 -1.23 13.61 13.10
CA LEU A 409 -2.38 12.89 12.55
C LEU A 409 -3.36 12.56 13.69
N PRO A 410 -4.56 13.15 13.71
CA PRO A 410 -5.62 12.73 14.62
C PRO A 410 -6.13 11.33 14.25
N ILE A 411 -6.14 10.41 15.22
CA ILE A 411 -6.64 9.03 15.07
C ILE A 411 -7.71 8.78 16.11
N THR A 412 -8.89 8.40 15.67
CA THR A 412 -10.00 7.98 16.53
C THR A 412 -10.02 6.46 16.65
N ALA A 413 -10.34 5.93 17.82
CA ALA A 413 -10.39 4.50 18.09
C ALA A 413 -9.06 3.78 17.79
N SER A 414 -7.97 4.32 18.31
CA SER A 414 -6.62 3.79 18.11
C SER A 414 -6.46 2.39 18.69
N ARG A 415 -5.56 1.62 18.09
CA ARG A 415 -5.09 0.32 18.56
C ARG A 415 -3.59 0.37 18.78
N VAL A 416 -3.09 -0.43 19.71
CA VAL A 416 -1.67 -0.51 20.06
C VAL A 416 -1.31 -1.96 20.31
N THR A 417 -0.68 -2.60 19.34
CA THR A 417 -0.44 -4.06 19.38
C THR A 417 1.04 -4.46 19.28
N LEU A 418 1.94 -3.58 18.84
CA LEU A 418 3.33 -3.93 18.61
C LEU A 418 4.12 -4.06 19.92
N THR A 419 4.84 -5.19 20.08
CA THR A 419 5.84 -5.41 21.14
C THR A 419 7.26 -5.20 20.64
N GLY A 420 7.48 -5.16 19.32
CA GLY A 420 8.77 -4.89 18.71
C GLY A 420 8.65 -4.68 17.21
N ARG A 421 9.56 -3.92 16.63
CA ARG A 421 9.70 -3.68 15.20
C ARG A 421 11.17 -3.69 14.80
N ASN A 422 11.51 -4.43 13.75
CA ASN A 422 12.86 -4.46 13.21
C ASN A 422 13.07 -3.25 12.28
N ALA A 423 13.73 -2.22 12.79
CA ALA A 423 13.95 -0.97 12.04
C ALA A 423 14.83 -1.14 10.79
N ALA A 424 15.68 -2.20 10.73
CA ALA A 424 16.48 -2.48 9.55
C ALA A 424 15.69 -3.10 8.38
N LEU A 425 14.52 -3.67 8.67
CA LEU A 425 13.69 -4.37 7.69
C LEU A 425 12.41 -3.60 7.35
N THR A 426 12.05 -2.58 8.14
CA THR A 426 10.76 -1.91 8.06
C THR A 426 10.89 -0.39 8.02
N THR A 427 10.01 0.27 7.29
CA THR A 427 9.84 1.73 7.32
C THR A 427 8.66 2.07 8.21
N ASN A 428 8.90 2.86 9.25
CA ASN A 428 7.86 3.38 10.12
C ASN A 428 7.33 4.70 9.59
N TRP A 429 6.01 4.85 9.50
CA TRP A 429 5.37 6.01 8.93
C TRP A 429 4.66 6.88 9.95
N VAL A 430 3.97 6.25 10.92
CA VAL A 430 3.15 6.94 11.91
C VAL A 430 3.38 6.30 13.26
N ASP A 431 3.71 7.12 14.24
CA ASP A 431 3.95 6.72 15.63
C ASP A 431 2.95 7.37 16.58
N PHE A 432 2.71 6.68 17.68
CA PHE A 432 1.94 7.20 18.80
C PHE A 432 2.65 6.91 20.12
N SER A 433 2.71 7.89 21.02
CA SER A 433 3.32 7.73 22.33
C SER A 433 2.52 8.51 23.36
N ASP A 434 1.69 7.81 24.14
CA ASP A 434 1.03 8.35 25.31
C ASP A 434 0.98 7.26 26.38
N PRO A 435 1.62 7.46 27.55
CA PRO A 435 1.70 6.45 28.59
C PRO A 435 0.32 6.04 29.14
N ASN A 436 -0.71 6.87 28.99
CA ASN A 436 -2.08 6.53 29.40
C ASN A 436 -2.75 5.49 28.49
N TYR A 437 -2.18 5.27 27.32
CA TYR A 437 -2.74 4.37 26.28
C TYR A 437 -1.80 3.21 25.91
N MET A 438 -0.69 3.03 26.64
CA MET A 438 0.23 1.93 26.41
C MET A 438 -0.11 0.76 27.36
N ALA A 439 -0.28 -0.42 26.77
CA ALA A 439 -0.36 -1.67 27.52
C ALA A 439 1.04 -2.18 27.85
N ASP A 440 1.16 -2.98 28.91
CA ASP A 440 2.39 -3.66 29.27
C ASP A 440 2.92 -4.49 28.09
N GLY A 441 4.21 -4.33 27.79
CA GLY A 441 4.89 -5.02 26.70
C GLY A 441 4.78 -4.37 25.32
N VAL A 442 3.98 -3.31 25.16
CA VAL A 442 3.94 -2.54 23.90
C VAL A 442 5.15 -1.61 23.82
N ILE A 443 5.75 -1.53 22.62
CA ILE A 443 6.84 -0.58 22.39
C ILE A 443 6.36 0.87 22.40
N SER A 444 7.20 1.78 22.90
CA SER A 444 6.91 3.21 22.89
C SER A 444 8.05 3.96 22.19
N PRO A 445 7.76 4.74 21.14
CA PRO A 445 6.45 4.98 20.52
C PRO A 445 5.92 3.74 19.80
N ALA A 446 4.59 3.54 19.86
CA ALA A 446 3.91 2.48 19.14
C ALA A 446 3.68 2.85 17.69
N SER A 447 4.14 2.02 16.77
CA SER A 447 3.89 2.20 15.34
C SER A 447 2.41 2.00 15.04
N GLN A 448 1.77 3.02 14.47
CA GLN A 448 0.40 2.95 13.98
C GLN A 448 0.32 2.50 12.53
N TYR A 449 1.41 2.68 11.78
CA TYR A 449 1.55 2.22 10.40
C TYR A 449 3.02 2.01 10.08
N PHE A 450 3.36 0.83 9.58
CA PHE A 450 4.68 0.54 9.00
C PHE A 450 4.57 -0.29 7.73
N SER A 451 5.59 -0.22 6.90
CA SER A 451 5.71 -1.01 5.67
C SER A 451 7.04 -1.74 5.60
N PHE A 452 7.08 -2.79 4.79
CA PHE A 452 8.33 -3.46 4.41
C PHE A 452 8.22 -4.05 3.01
N ASN A 453 9.38 -4.14 2.35
CA ASN A 453 9.48 -4.75 1.03
C ASN A 453 9.84 -6.24 1.13
N ALA A 454 9.49 -7.00 0.12
CA ALA A 454 9.71 -8.44 0.04
C ALA A 454 10.32 -8.87 -1.31
N PRO A 455 11.13 -9.94 -1.31
CA PRO A 455 11.51 -10.80 -0.19
C PRO A 455 12.23 -10.03 0.92
N VAL A 456 11.83 -10.30 2.18
CA VAL A 456 12.40 -9.62 3.36
C VAL A 456 13.89 -9.92 3.46
N GLY A 457 14.70 -8.88 3.67
CA GLY A 457 16.16 -9.00 3.78
C GLY A 457 16.90 -9.16 2.45
N ALA A 458 16.19 -9.25 1.32
CA ALA A 458 16.80 -9.19 0.00
C ALA A 458 17.33 -7.78 -0.31
N SER A 459 18.33 -7.69 -1.20
CA SER A 459 18.75 -6.37 -1.72
C SER A 459 17.60 -5.67 -2.41
N ALA A 460 17.59 -4.33 -2.40
CA ALA A 460 16.53 -3.52 -3.02
C ALA A 460 16.25 -3.93 -4.48
N ALA A 461 17.31 -4.27 -5.24
CA ALA A 461 17.19 -4.76 -6.61
C ALA A 461 16.43 -6.11 -6.73
N ASN A 462 16.29 -6.87 -5.68
CA ASN A 462 15.62 -8.18 -5.67
C ASN A 462 14.28 -8.16 -4.94
N GLN A 463 13.87 -7.01 -4.40
CA GLN A 463 12.57 -6.84 -3.77
C GLN A 463 11.52 -6.51 -4.83
N CYS A 464 10.40 -7.20 -4.79
CA CYS A 464 9.31 -7.07 -5.76
C CYS A 464 7.97 -6.69 -5.13
N GLY A 465 7.67 -7.20 -3.94
CA GLY A 465 6.41 -6.98 -3.25
C GLY A 465 6.53 -6.04 -2.07
N GLN A 466 5.38 -5.68 -1.50
CA GLN A 466 5.32 -4.84 -0.32
C GLN A 466 4.14 -5.24 0.56
N MET A 467 4.36 -5.24 1.86
CA MET A 467 3.29 -5.37 2.84
C MET A 467 3.29 -4.18 3.78
N VAL A 468 2.10 -3.71 4.10
CA VAL A 468 1.88 -2.72 5.14
C VAL A 468 1.05 -3.32 6.27
N PHE A 469 1.33 -2.87 7.46
CA PHE A 469 0.55 -3.15 8.66
C PHE A 469 0.06 -1.83 9.26
N THR A 470 -1.20 -1.81 9.70
CA THR A 470 -1.78 -0.64 10.36
C THR A 470 -2.60 -1.02 11.59
N ASP A 471 -2.42 -0.28 12.68
CA ASP A 471 -3.30 -0.25 13.85
C ASP A 471 -4.36 0.86 13.74
N MET A 472 -4.37 1.63 12.64
CA MET A 472 -5.44 2.58 12.31
C MET A 472 -6.60 1.84 11.65
N HIS A 473 -7.80 1.97 12.19
CA HIS A 473 -9.02 1.45 11.59
C HIS A 473 -9.67 2.49 10.67
N VAL A 474 -10.38 2.04 9.65
CA VAL A 474 -11.21 2.89 8.76
C VAL A 474 -12.45 3.38 9.50
N SER A 475 -13.11 2.49 10.21
CA SER A 475 -14.26 2.82 11.05
C SER A 475 -13.76 3.02 12.49
N GLY A 476 -13.61 4.27 12.86
CA GLY A 476 -13.07 4.61 14.19
C GLY A 476 -14.01 4.37 15.36
N ASN A 477 -15.29 4.05 15.13
CA ASN A 477 -16.29 3.94 16.18
C ASN A 477 -17.48 3.12 15.65
N LEU A 478 -18.12 2.33 16.51
CA LEU A 478 -19.31 1.51 16.21
C LEU A 478 -20.53 2.30 15.68
N THR A 479 -20.46 3.63 15.67
CA THR A 479 -21.52 4.53 15.18
C THR A 479 -21.31 5.00 13.72
N THR A 480 -20.21 4.60 13.08
CA THR A 480 -19.84 5.00 11.73
C THR A 480 -20.14 3.88 10.72
N ASP A 481 -19.23 3.63 9.78
CA ASP A 481 -19.37 2.51 8.85
C ASP A 481 -19.24 1.19 9.60
N GLN A 482 -20.06 0.22 9.21
CA GLN A 482 -20.16 -1.06 9.90
C GLN A 482 -19.93 -2.23 8.95
N SER A 483 -19.22 -3.24 9.42
CA SER A 483 -19.07 -4.52 8.75
C SER A 483 -19.58 -5.64 9.64
N GLY A 484 -20.29 -6.58 9.04
CA GLY A 484 -20.86 -7.71 9.77
C GLY A 484 -21.98 -8.41 9.01
N PRO A 485 -22.39 -9.62 9.42
CA PRO A 485 -23.41 -10.41 8.70
C PRO A 485 -24.78 -9.70 8.59
N SER A 486 -25.07 -8.79 9.51
CA SER A 486 -26.32 -8.00 9.50
C SER A 486 -26.27 -6.77 8.59
N PHE A 487 -25.12 -6.50 7.97
CA PHE A 487 -24.90 -5.36 7.09
C PHE A 487 -24.48 -5.83 5.70
N PRO A 488 -25.42 -6.33 4.87
CA PRO A 488 -25.09 -6.69 3.48
C PRO A 488 -24.49 -5.50 2.74
N PHE A 489 -23.41 -5.71 1.99
CA PHE A 489 -22.74 -4.63 1.26
C PHE A 489 -23.68 -3.99 0.24
N PRO A 490 -23.82 -2.67 0.18
CA PRO A 490 -23.07 -1.66 0.93
C PRO A 490 -23.87 -1.01 2.08
N THR A 491 -24.85 -1.68 2.67
CA THR A 491 -25.77 -1.08 3.66
C THR A 491 -25.07 -0.62 4.94
N GLY A 492 -23.93 -1.20 5.26
CA GLY A 492 -23.10 -0.78 6.39
C GLY A 492 -22.27 0.48 6.12
N CYS A 493 -22.14 0.91 4.86
CA CYS A 493 -21.34 2.08 4.47
C CYS A 493 -22.20 3.35 4.53
N THR A 494 -22.31 3.94 5.69
CA THR A 494 -23.25 5.05 5.98
C THR A 494 -22.60 6.42 5.94
N THR A 495 -21.28 6.51 6.14
CA THR A 495 -20.58 7.79 6.16
C THR A 495 -20.21 8.27 4.75
N THR A 496 -20.20 9.60 4.60
CA THR A 496 -19.93 10.25 3.29
C THR A 496 -18.66 11.09 3.30
N GLY A 497 -18.11 11.38 4.49
CA GLY A 497 -16.89 12.16 4.66
C GLY A 497 -15.71 11.26 5.02
N LEU A 498 -14.50 11.76 4.79
CA LEU A 498 -13.26 11.12 5.18
C LEU A 498 -12.75 11.70 6.49
N THR A 499 -12.49 10.85 7.48
CA THR A 499 -11.77 11.22 8.69
C THR A 499 -10.28 11.48 8.39
N PRO A 500 -9.52 12.16 9.27
CA PRO A 500 -8.08 12.34 9.08
C PRO A 500 -7.31 11.04 8.84
N GLN A 501 -7.59 10.00 9.62
CA GLN A 501 -6.95 8.69 9.46
C GLN A 501 -7.33 7.99 8.14
N GLU A 502 -8.57 8.11 7.69
CA GLU A 502 -8.98 7.58 6.38
C GLU A 502 -8.27 8.28 5.23
N LYS A 503 -8.07 9.60 5.33
CA LYS A 503 -7.26 10.36 4.35
C LYS A 503 -5.82 9.85 4.33
N ALA A 504 -5.20 9.65 5.50
CA ALA A 504 -3.87 9.06 5.59
C ALA A 504 -3.83 7.65 4.96
N LEU A 505 -4.81 6.80 5.25
CA LEU A 505 -4.89 5.46 4.67
C LEU A 505 -5.07 5.48 3.14
N ILE A 506 -5.80 6.44 2.57
CA ILE A 506 -5.89 6.63 1.11
C ILE A 506 -4.54 6.99 0.51
N PHE A 507 -3.81 7.95 1.09
CA PHE A 507 -2.45 8.29 0.64
C PHE A 507 -1.54 7.05 0.65
N LEU A 508 -1.56 6.30 1.75
CA LEU A 508 -0.75 5.12 1.94
C LEU A 508 -1.17 3.94 1.05
N LEU A 509 -2.44 3.85 0.67
CA LEU A 509 -2.93 2.87 -0.32
C LEU A 509 -2.38 3.17 -1.71
N PHE A 510 -2.31 4.44 -2.12
CA PHE A 510 -1.68 4.81 -3.39
C PHE A 510 -0.16 4.61 -3.35
N ASP A 511 0.50 4.85 -2.21
CA ASP A 511 1.91 4.49 -2.04
C ASP A 511 2.14 2.99 -2.18
N LEU A 512 1.33 2.16 -1.51
CA LEU A 512 1.36 0.70 -1.63
C LEU A 512 1.10 0.24 -3.08
N SER A 513 0.21 0.93 -3.80
CA SER A 513 -0.15 0.62 -5.19
C SER A 513 0.93 1.05 -6.18
N SER A 514 1.83 1.94 -5.79
CA SER A 514 2.87 2.47 -6.67
C SER A 514 3.97 1.45 -6.96
N CYS A 515 4.79 1.73 -7.96
CA CYS A 515 5.98 0.97 -8.26
C CYS A 515 7.00 1.05 -7.10
N LEU A 516 7.88 0.06 -6.99
CA LEU A 516 8.99 0.06 -6.03
C LEU A 516 10.18 0.83 -6.61
N ASN A 517 10.66 1.81 -5.85
CA ASN A 517 11.96 2.39 -6.10
C ASN A 517 13.04 1.50 -5.47
N PRO A 518 14.10 1.13 -6.18
CA PRO A 518 15.31 0.62 -5.55
C PRO A 518 15.87 1.74 -4.66
N THR A 519 15.81 1.55 -3.36
CA THR A 519 16.40 2.47 -2.37
C THR A 519 17.85 2.15 -2.14
#